data_a4aabe6309893226e34eb33689890924
#
_entry.id   a4aabe6309893226e34eb33689890924
#
_cell.length_a   1.000
_cell.length_b   1.000
_cell.length_c   1.000
_cell.angle_alpha   90.00
_cell.angle_beta   90.00
_cell.angle_gamma   90.00
#
_symmetry.space_group_name_H-M   'P 1'
#
loop_
_entity.id
_entity.type
_entity.pdbx_description
1 polymer ?
#
loop_
_entity_poly.entity_id
_entity_poly.type
_entity_poly.pdbx_seq_one_letter_code
_entity_poly.pdbx_strand_id
1 'polypeptide(L)'
;MAKRIWEFQSLSQIGDDTKFLVSQGENTRVVPGALINQISNRIDSIIKGTSDAVSAAEIADARVQPNGQTAETLGAAIRWIYTALTAIDAASYEDFGGGVSTAGKITVTKKCGICCINGSVTLNGSVSGWVTLLDSTEVPAPQTGEVMIDTLPSWKAVTTVPARLRIPASGGLQITAGSANAFWVNLAYPVL
;
A
#
# COMPACT_ATOMS: atom_id res chain seq x y z
N MET A 1 12.24 -39.14 44.22
CA MET A 1 12.95 -37.88 43.92
C MET A 1 12.15 -37.10 42.86
N ALA A 2 11.67 -35.93 43.16
CA ALA A 2 10.96 -35.12 42.17
C ALA A 2 11.99 -34.47 41.21
N LYS A 3 11.88 -34.76 39.92
CA LYS A 3 12.70 -34.10 38.90
C LYS A 3 12.10 -32.74 38.57
N ARG A 4 12.93 -31.77 38.37
CA ARG A 4 12.50 -30.44 37.89
C ARG A 4 12.18 -30.51 36.39
N ILE A 5 11.22 -29.72 35.91
CA ILE A 5 10.73 -29.79 34.51
C ILE A 5 11.87 -29.65 33.48
N TRP A 6 12.89 -28.85 33.77
CA TRP A 6 14.06 -28.66 32.88
C TRP A 6 15.08 -29.80 32.90
N GLU A 7 14.89 -30.80 33.75
CA GLU A 7 15.72 -32.02 33.75
C GLU A 7 15.27 -33.06 32.72
N PHE A 8 14.15 -32.81 32.02
CA PHE A 8 13.69 -33.62 30.91
C PHE A 8 14.29 -33.14 29.60
N GLN A 9 14.94 -34.05 28.88
CA GLN A 9 15.53 -33.73 27.56
C GLN A 9 14.46 -33.47 26.47
N SER A 10 13.26 -34.04 26.63
CA SER A 10 12.10 -33.74 25.77
C SER A 10 10.80 -34.08 26.48
N LEU A 11 9.71 -33.43 26.13
CA LEU A 11 8.36 -33.72 26.61
C LEU A 11 7.86 -35.13 26.21
N SER A 12 8.42 -35.69 25.13
CA SER A 12 8.11 -37.06 24.68
C SER A 12 8.57 -38.16 25.64
N GLN A 13 9.40 -37.81 26.62
CA GLN A 13 9.88 -38.78 27.66
C GLN A 13 9.02 -38.77 28.92
N ILE A 14 7.96 -37.95 28.97
CA ILE A 14 7.05 -37.92 30.12
C ILE A 14 6.03 -39.01 29.94
N GLY A 15 6.10 -40.03 30.81
CA GLY A 15 5.05 -41.08 30.88
C GLY A 15 3.72 -40.50 31.38
N ASP A 16 2.60 -41.07 30.92
CA ASP A 16 1.26 -40.63 31.34
C ASP A 16 1.03 -40.77 32.85
N ASP A 17 1.68 -41.75 33.47
CA ASP A 17 1.63 -41.99 34.91
C ASP A 17 2.54 -41.07 35.72
N THR A 18 3.37 -40.24 35.05
CA THR A 18 4.24 -39.30 35.73
C THR A 18 3.41 -38.22 36.41
N LYS A 19 3.71 -37.99 37.69
CA LYS A 19 3.03 -36.93 38.47
C LYS A 19 3.98 -35.79 38.72
N PHE A 20 3.56 -34.58 38.33
CA PHE A 20 4.28 -33.36 38.60
C PHE A 20 3.67 -32.62 39.78
N LEU A 21 4.51 -32.20 40.71
CA LEU A 21 4.11 -31.31 41.79
C LEU A 21 4.32 -29.87 41.31
N VAL A 22 3.24 -29.15 41.15
CA VAL A 22 3.27 -27.73 40.81
C VAL A 22 2.86 -26.93 42.02
N SER A 23 3.75 -26.07 42.50
CA SER A 23 3.49 -25.21 43.65
C SER A 23 3.26 -23.78 43.18
N GLN A 24 2.14 -23.17 43.57
CA GLN A 24 1.81 -21.79 43.36
C GLN A 24 1.47 -21.16 44.72
N GLY A 25 2.44 -20.47 45.30
CA GLY A 25 2.33 -19.96 46.66
C GLY A 25 2.25 -21.13 47.66
N GLU A 26 1.28 -21.11 48.55
CA GLU A 26 1.06 -22.18 49.58
C GLU A 26 0.31 -23.41 49.01
N ASN A 27 -0.16 -23.37 47.78
CA ASN A 27 -0.91 -24.45 47.16
C ASN A 27 -0.01 -25.32 46.28
N THR A 28 0.05 -26.61 46.62
CA THR A 28 0.72 -27.62 45.79
C THR A 28 -0.34 -28.48 45.11
N ARG A 29 -0.27 -28.61 43.80
CA ARG A 29 -1.16 -29.46 43.00
C ARG A 29 -0.37 -30.53 42.27
N VAL A 30 -1.01 -31.65 42.09
CA VAL A 30 -0.48 -32.76 41.27
C VAL A 30 -1.02 -32.59 39.86
N VAL A 31 -0.12 -32.49 38.89
CA VAL A 31 -0.47 -32.47 37.49
C VAL A 31 -0.07 -33.81 36.87
N PRO A 32 -1.01 -34.57 36.31
CA PRO A 32 -0.71 -35.84 35.62
C PRO A 32 0.13 -35.57 34.36
N GLY A 33 1.10 -36.43 34.06
CA GLY A 33 1.88 -36.40 32.83
C GLY A 33 1.02 -36.47 31.58
N ALA A 34 -0.08 -37.25 31.65
CA ALA A 34 -1.07 -37.30 30.58
C ALA A 34 -1.62 -35.90 30.17
N LEU A 35 -1.85 -35.01 31.16
CA LEU A 35 -2.33 -33.67 30.87
C LEU A 35 -1.24 -32.83 30.14
N ILE A 36 0.01 -33.00 30.52
CA ILE A 36 1.14 -32.32 29.86
C ILE A 36 1.28 -32.83 28.43
N ASN A 37 1.15 -34.13 28.21
CA ASN A 37 1.20 -34.72 26.88
C ASN A 37 0.02 -34.25 25.99
N GLN A 38 -1.19 -34.13 26.56
CA GLN A 38 -2.34 -33.55 25.84
C GLN A 38 -2.10 -32.11 25.43
N ILE A 39 -1.53 -31.27 26.29
CA ILE A 39 -1.19 -29.89 25.98
C ILE A 39 -0.12 -29.83 24.88
N SER A 40 0.93 -30.65 25.00
CA SER A 40 1.98 -30.75 24.00
C SER A 40 1.43 -31.14 22.62
N ASN A 41 0.62 -32.21 22.57
CA ASN A 41 -0.02 -32.69 21.35
C ASN A 41 -0.95 -31.63 20.74
N ARG A 42 -1.64 -30.84 21.57
CA ARG A 42 -2.50 -29.74 21.11
C ARG A 42 -1.68 -28.55 20.55
N ILE A 43 -0.57 -28.24 21.19
CA ILE A 43 0.39 -27.22 20.67
C ILE A 43 0.98 -27.68 19.34
N ASP A 44 1.43 -28.96 19.28
CA ASP A 44 1.96 -29.53 18.05
C ASP A 44 0.92 -29.56 16.93
N SER A 45 -0.35 -29.89 17.26
CA SER A 45 -1.43 -29.87 16.29
C SER A 45 -1.77 -28.44 15.82
N ILE A 46 -1.68 -27.44 16.68
CA ILE A 46 -1.82 -26.03 16.31
C ILE A 46 -0.65 -25.60 15.43
N ILE A 47 0.59 -25.93 15.81
CA ILE A 47 1.78 -25.62 15.02
C ILE A 47 1.73 -26.35 13.67
N LYS A 48 1.32 -27.62 13.64
CA LYS A 48 1.12 -28.38 12.39
C LYS A 48 -0.09 -27.90 11.61
N GLY A 49 -1.19 -27.57 12.28
CA GLY A 49 -2.41 -27.05 11.64
C GLY A 49 -2.19 -25.68 10.98
N THR A 50 -1.22 -24.90 11.46
CA THR A 50 -0.73 -23.72 10.74
C THR A 50 0.19 -24.07 9.57
N SER A 51 0.63 -25.34 9.47
CA SER A 51 1.45 -25.83 8.36
C SER A 51 0.71 -26.78 7.41
N ASP A 52 -0.48 -27.29 7.79
CA ASP A 52 -1.21 -28.29 7.01
C ASP A 52 -2.33 -27.69 6.14
N ALA A 53 -2.65 -28.38 5.11
CA ALA A 53 -3.61 -28.23 4.00
C ALA A 53 -4.34 -26.86 3.82
N VAL A 54 -5.00 -26.31 4.84
CA VAL A 54 -5.70 -25.01 4.74
C VAL A 54 -4.70 -23.87 4.72
N SER A 55 -3.71 -23.88 5.60
CA SER A 55 -2.65 -22.85 5.60
C SER A 55 -1.70 -23.01 4.41
N ALA A 56 -1.50 -24.21 3.88
CA ALA A 56 -0.74 -24.40 2.65
C ALA A 56 -1.45 -23.81 1.43
N ALA A 57 -2.78 -23.93 1.35
CA ALA A 57 -3.58 -23.31 0.30
C ALA A 57 -3.59 -21.79 0.41
N GLU A 58 -3.78 -21.24 1.62
CA GLU A 58 -3.71 -19.81 1.88
C GLU A 58 -2.32 -19.22 1.60
N ILE A 59 -1.26 -19.92 1.99
CA ILE A 59 0.12 -19.52 1.69
C ILE A 59 0.38 -19.60 0.18
N ALA A 60 -0.14 -20.62 -0.49
CA ALA A 60 -0.02 -20.74 -1.95
C ALA A 60 -0.75 -19.60 -2.65
N ASP A 61 -1.97 -19.28 -2.23
CA ASP A 61 -2.76 -18.17 -2.75
C ASP A 61 -2.08 -16.81 -2.50
N ALA A 62 -1.60 -16.58 -1.28
CA ALA A 62 -0.86 -15.37 -0.92
C ALA A 62 0.47 -15.17 -1.71
N ARG A 63 0.95 -16.22 -2.38
CA ARG A 63 2.15 -16.15 -3.22
C ARG A 63 1.85 -15.77 -4.67
N VAL A 64 0.57 -15.77 -5.06
CA VAL A 64 0.15 -15.40 -6.42
C VAL A 64 0.03 -13.87 -6.50
N GLN A 65 0.71 -13.28 -7.45
CA GLN A 65 0.57 -11.85 -7.76
C GLN A 65 -0.68 -11.60 -8.63
N PRO A 66 -1.19 -10.36 -8.68
CA PRO A 66 -2.28 -9.98 -9.58
C PRO A 66 -2.00 -10.28 -11.08
N ASN A 67 -0.73 -10.34 -11.48
CA ASN A 67 -0.33 -10.71 -12.84
C ASN A 67 -0.24 -12.23 -13.07
N GLY A 68 -0.64 -13.05 -12.09
CA GLY A 68 -0.62 -14.52 -12.17
C GLY A 68 0.75 -15.17 -11.90
N GLN A 69 1.80 -14.40 -11.63
CA GLN A 69 3.10 -14.97 -11.25
C GLN A 69 3.07 -15.45 -9.80
N THR A 70 3.73 -16.58 -9.53
CA THR A 70 3.81 -17.17 -8.19
C THR A 70 5.21 -16.96 -7.61
N ALA A 71 5.28 -16.43 -6.38
CA ALA A 71 6.53 -16.34 -5.65
C ALA A 71 7.00 -17.74 -5.19
N GLU A 72 8.29 -18.01 -5.26
CA GLU A 72 8.86 -19.27 -4.81
C GLU A 72 8.65 -19.51 -3.31
N THR A 73 8.62 -18.45 -2.53
CA THR A 73 8.43 -18.49 -1.07
C THR A 73 7.49 -17.38 -0.59
N LEU A 74 6.88 -17.57 0.58
CA LEU A 74 6.09 -16.50 1.24
C LEU A 74 6.94 -15.24 1.48
N GLY A 75 8.22 -15.41 1.84
CA GLY A 75 9.12 -14.27 2.01
C GLY A 75 9.36 -13.49 0.71
N ALA A 76 9.36 -14.16 -0.45
CA ALA A 76 9.41 -13.49 -1.74
C ALA A 76 8.10 -12.74 -2.03
N ALA A 77 6.94 -13.34 -1.74
CA ALA A 77 5.64 -12.67 -1.88
C ALA A 77 5.55 -11.40 -1.02
N ILE A 78 5.97 -11.48 0.24
CA ILE A 78 6.00 -10.32 1.15
C ILE A 78 6.94 -9.22 0.60
N ARG A 79 8.12 -9.58 0.09
CA ARG A 79 9.03 -8.61 -0.54
C ARG A 79 8.41 -7.94 -1.77
N TRP A 80 7.65 -8.67 -2.59
CA TRP A 80 6.94 -8.09 -3.72
C TRP A 80 5.90 -7.06 -3.27
N ILE A 81 5.08 -7.41 -2.26
CA ILE A 81 4.11 -6.49 -1.67
C ILE A 81 4.83 -5.24 -1.14
N TYR A 82 5.92 -5.44 -0.38
CA TYR A 82 6.70 -4.32 0.14
C TYR A 82 7.25 -3.43 -0.98
N THR A 83 7.83 -4.03 -2.01
CA THR A 83 8.36 -3.31 -3.16
C THR A 83 7.27 -2.54 -3.89
N ALA A 84 6.11 -3.17 -4.14
CA ALA A 84 4.98 -2.51 -4.78
C ALA A 84 4.44 -1.33 -3.94
N LEU A 85 4.34 -1.50 -2.63
CA LEU A 85 3.89 -0.45 -1.71
C LEU A 85 4.91 0.70 -1.58
N THR A 86 6.21 0.42 -1.71
CA THR A 86 7.27 1.42 -1.58
C THR A 86 7.71 2.01 -2.91
N ALA A 87 7.37 1.36 -4.03
CA ALA A 87 7.66 1.88 -5.35
C ALA A 87 6.98 3.23 -5.56
N ILE A 88 7.75 4.20 -6.02
CA ILE A 88 7.28 5.52 -6.43
C ILE A 88 7.51 5.61 -7.92
N ASP A 89 6.42 5.70 -8.67
CA ASP A 89 6.48 6.04 -10.09
C ASP A 89 6.30 7.54 -10.19
N ALA A 90 7.38 8.25 -10.56
CA ALA A 90 7.38 9.70 -10.66
C ALA A 90 7.97 10.15 -11.98
N ALA A 91 7.24 10.98 -12.68
CA ALA A 91 7.69 11.63 -13.92
C ALA A 91 7.51 13.15 -13.82
N SER A 92 8.39 13.88 -14.46
CA SER A 92 8.32 15.36 -14.54
C SER A 92 8.20 15.80 -15.99
N TYR A 93 7.30 16.74 -16.22
CA TYR A 93 6.95 17.27 -17.53
C TYR A 93 7.17 18.78 -17.53
N GLU A 94 7.82 19.28 -18.56
CA GLU A 94 8.11 20.70 -18.79
C GLU A 94 7.47 21.18 -20.12
N ASP A 95 7.21 20.26 -21.02
CA ASP A 95 6.46 20.50 -22.26
C ASP A 95 5.00 20.10 -22.06
N PHE A 96 4.09 21.00 -22.35
CA PHE A 96 2.67 20.83 -22.17
C PHE A 96 1.93 20.90 -23.50
N GLY A 97 0.91 20.05 -23.63
CA GLY A 97 0.03 20.03 -24.79
C GLY A 97 -0.78 21.31 -24.98
N GLY A 98 -1.46 21.41 -26.10
CA GLY A 98 -2.40 22.50 -26.40
C GLY A 98 -1.77 23.83 -26.78
N GLY A 99 -0.46 23.97 -26.77
CA GLY A 99 0.25 25.19 -27.18
C GLY A 99 -0.06 26.45 -26.33
N VAL A 100 -0.62 26.28 -25.13
CA VAL A 100 -1.08 27.38 -24.26
C VAL A 100 -0.11 27.72 -23.15
N SER A 101 0.88 26.87 -22.90
CA SER A 101 1.89 27.08 -21.86
C SER A 101 3.18 27.63 -22.42
N THR A 102 3.78 28.57 -21.71
CA THR A 102 5.10 29.13 -22.03
C THR A 102 6.20 28.60 -21.12
N ALA A 103 5.87 28.13 -19.95
CA ALA A 103 6.80 27.58 -18.97
C ALA A 103 6.06 26.84 -17.85
N GLY A 104 6.79 26.01 -17.16
CA GLY A 104 6.31 25.31 -15.98
C GLY A 104 7.01 24.00 -15.79
N LYS A 105 6.69 23.35 -14.67
CA LYS A 105 7.09 21.99 -14.39
C LYS A 105 6.00 21.32 -13.58
N ILE A 106 5.52 20.20 -14.06
CA ILE A 106 4.54 19.37 -13.36
C ILE A 106 5.18 18.02 -13.10
N THR A 107 5.12 17.56 -11.86
CA THR A 107 5.55 16.22 -11.46
C THR A 107 4.31 15.39 -11.13
N VAL A 108 4.18 14.28 -11.79
CA VAL A 108 3.15 13.25 -11.53
C VAL A 108 3.81 12.13 -10.75
N THR A 109 3.28 11.83 -9.58
CA THR A 109 3.79 10.77 -8.71
C THR A 109 2.66 9.79 -8.42
N LYS A 110 2.91 8.50 -8.64
CA LYS A 110 1.96 7.42 -8.32
C LYS A 110 2.54 6.58 -7.20
N LYS A 111 1.75 6.35 -6.16
CA LYS A 111 2.13 5.50 -5.04
C LYS A 111 0.90 4.95 -4.34
N CYS A 112 0.88 3.63 -4.09
CA CYS A 112 -0.17 2.96 -3.31
C CYS A 112 -1.59 3.30 -3.79
N GLY A 113 -1.83 3.34 -5.10
CA GLY A 113 -3.15 3.66 -5.65
C GLY A 113 -3.56 5.15 -5.54
N ILE A 114 -2.62 6.03 -5.20
CA ILE A 114 -2.82 7.49 -5.19
C ILE A 114 -1.94 8.12 -6.27
N CYS A 115 -2.53 8.97 -7.09
CA CYS A 115 -1.80 9.86 -7.99
C CYS A 115 -1.75 11.26 -7.38
N CYS A 116 -0.54 11.80 -7.24
CA CYS A 116 -0.28 13.17 -6.81
C CYS A 116 0.31 13.95 -7.97
N ILE A 117 -0.24 15.12 -8.26
CA ILE A 117 0.24 16.03 -9.31
C ILE A 117 0.63 17.35 -8.64
N ASN A 118 1.89 17.73 -8.78
CA ASN A 118 2.44 18.91 -8.13
C ASN A 118 3.27 19.72 -9.12
N GLY A 119 3.18 21.03 -9.04
CA GLY A 119 4.01 21.90 -9.86
C GLY A 119 3.38 23.25 -10.15
N SER A 120 3.75 23.80 -11.29
CA SER A 120 3.17 25.04 -11.79
C SER A 120 3.17 25.04 -13.31
N VAL A 121 2.24 25.80 -13.87
CA VAL A 121 2.15 26.08 -15.31
C VAL A 121 1.96 27.58 -15.53
N THR A 122 2.62 28.14 -16.53
CA THR A 122 2.45 29.52 -16.95
C THR A 122 1.78 29.53 -18.31
N LEU A 123 0.61 30.13 -18.38
CA LEU A 123 -0.16 30.26 -19.61
C LEU A 123 0.20 31.56 -20.34
N ASN A 124 0.28 31.50 -21.66
CA ASN A 124 0.58 32.67 -22.53
C ASN A 124 -0.66 33.48 -22.90
N GLY A 125 -1.86 33.00 -22.55
CA GLY A 125 -3.11 33.68 -22.86
C GLY A 125 -4.28 33.09 -22.05
N SER A 126 -5.47 33.67 -22.25
CA SER A 126 -6.70 33.08 -21.75
C SER A 126 -7.00 31.78 -22.48
N VAL A 127 -7.50 30.83 -21.76
CA VAL A 127 -7.87 29.51 -22.26
C VAL A 127 -9.39 29.35 -22.14
N SER A 128 -10.09 29.48 -23.26
CA SER A 128 -11.53 29.24 -23.31
C SER A 128 -11.80 27.75 -23.54
N GLY A 129 -12.57 27.16 -22.65
CA GLY A 129 -12.79 25.72 -22.63
C GLY A 129 -11.63 24.94 -21.99
N TRP A 130 -11.69 23.63 -22.10
CA TRP A 130 -10.70 22.73 -21.50
C TRP A 130 -9.57 22.43 -22.48
N VAL A 131 -8.34 22.73 -22.09
CA VAL A 131 -7.14 22.41 -22.85
C VAL A 131 -6.32 21.38 -22.11
N THR A 132 -5.88 20.34 -22.80
CA THR A 132 -5.07 19.26 -22.26
C THR A 132 -3.63 19.73 -22.11
N LEU A 133 -3.11 19.69 -20.88
CA LEU A 133 -1.70 19.93 -20.55
C LEU A 133 -0.90 18.63 -20.63
N LEU A 134 -1.40 17.58 -20.03
CA LEU A 134 -0.81 16.25 -20.02
C LEU A 134 -1.88 15.25 -20.48
N ASP A 135 -1.50 14.26 -21.24
CA ASP A 135 -2.45 13.29 -21.78
C ASP A 135 -2.72 12.11 -20.81
N SER A 136 -3.57 11.18 -21.22
CA SER A 136 -3.96 10.03 -20.40
C SER A 136 -2.87 8.98 -20.22
N THR A 137 -1.80 9.03 -20.99
CA THR A 137 -0.63 8.15 -20.79
C THR A 137 0.28 8.68 -19.69
N GLU A 138 0.24 9.99 -19.46
CA GLU A 138 1.03 10.70 -18.46
C GLU A 138 0.29 10.77 -17.11
N VAL A 139 -1.02 11.04 -17.17
CA VAL A 139 -1.88 11.22 -15.99
C VAL A 139 -3.01 10.19 -16.00
N PRO A 140 -3.02 9.23 -15.07
CA PRO A 140 -3.99 8.14 -15.06
C PRO A 140 -5.41 8.61 -14.76
N ALA A 141 -6.37 7.79 -15.17
CA ALA A 141 -7.79 8.01 -14.88
C ALA A 141 -8.08 7.93 -13.37
N PRO A 142 -8.92 8.81 -12.82
CA PRO A 142 -9.39 8.72 -11.44
C PRO A 142 -10.30 7.50 -11.24
N GLN A 143 -10.20 6.86 -10.09
CA GLN A 143 -11.06 5.72 -9.73
C GLN A 143 -12.55 6.10 -9.62
N THR A 144 -12.83 7.34 -9.21
CA THR A 144 -14.19 7.82 -8.89
C THR A 144 -14.82 8.69 -9.97
N GLY A 145 -14.29 8.65 -11.18
CA GLY A 145 -14.75 9.49 -12.30
C GLY A 145 -13.94 10.77 -12.45
N GLU A 146 -14.60 11.89 -12.81
CA GLU A 146 -13.91 13.17 -13.02
C GLU A 146 -13.49 13.82 -11.71
N VAL A 147 -12.27 14.36 -11.64
CA VAL A 147 -11.79 15.24 -10.55
C VAL A 147 -11.66 16.65 -11.05
N MET A 148 -12.22 17.62 -10.33
CA MET A 148 -12.18 19.03 -10.70
C MET A 148 -11.83 19.88 -9.47
N ILE A 149 -10.88 20.81 -9.63
CA ILE A 149 -10.49 21.74 -8.58
C ILE A 149 -10.25 23.13 -9.15
N ASP A 150 -10.51 24.14 -8.33
CA ASP A 150 -10.04 25.51 -8.61
C ASP A 150 -8.61 25.63 -8.10
N THR A 151 -7.71 26.15 -8.94
CA THR A 151 -6.32 26.36 -8.58
C THR A 151 -6.04 27.84 -8.35
N LEU A 152 -5.16 28.08 -7.38
CA LEU A 152 -4.73 29.45 -7.08
C LEU A 152 -3.64 29.91 -8.05
N PRO A 153 -3.61 31.20 -8.36
CA PRO A 153 -2.47 31.82 -9.03
C PRO A 153 -1.18 31.59 -8.25
N SER A 154 -0.07 31.35 -8.94
CA SER A 154 1.23 31.20 -8.29
C SER A 154 1.78 32.56 -7.83
N TRP A 155 2.86 32.55 -7.04
CA TRP A 155 3.53 33.78 -6.62
C TRP A 155 4.09 34.65 -7.82
N LYS A 156 4.20 34.03 -9.00
CA LYS A 156 4.57 34.72 -10.24
C LYS A 156 3.36 35.32 -10.99
N ALA A 157 2.17 35.12 -10.43
CA ALA A 157 0.95 35.53 -11.09
C ALA A 157 0.81 37.08 -11.14
N VAL A 158 0.32 37.58 -12.25
CA VAL A 158 0.01 39.01 -12.44
C VAL A 158 -1.45 39.36 -12.14
N THR A 159 -2.30 38.36 -11.98
CA THR A 159 -3.71 38.50 -11.61
C THR A 159 -4.09 37.50 -10.50
N THR A 160 -5.19 37.80 -9.82
CA THR A 160 -5.76 36.91 -8.74
C THR A 160 -6.86 36.00 -9.25
N VAL A 161 -7.13 36.02 -10.56
CA VAL A 161 -8.20 35.17 -11.14
C VAL A 161 -7.75 33.72 -11.12
N PRO A 162 -8.52 32.81 -10.47
CA PRO A 162 -8.18 31.40 -10.44
C PRO A 162 -8.37 30.75 -11.81
N ALA A 163 -7.67 29.64 -12.02
CA ALA A 163 -7.97 28.71 -13.09
C ALA A 163 -8.66 27.47 -12.50
N ARG A 164 -9.23 26.64 -13.38
CA ARG A 164 -9.73 25.33 -13.03
C ARG A 164 -8.87 24.23 -13.64
N LEU A 165 -8.60 23.23 -12.86
CA LEU A 165 -7.97 22.00 -13.30
C LEU A 165 -9.00 20.87 -13.31
N ARG A 166 -8.87 20.00 -14.28
CA ARG A 166 -9.72 18.81 -14.42
C ARG A 166 -8.87 17.59 -14.76
N ILE A 167 -9.19 16.47 -14.12
CA ILE A 167 -8.78 15.15 -14.55
C ILE A 167 -10.04 14.44 -15.06
N PRO A 168 -10.22 14.27 -16.36
CA PRO A 168 -11.38 13.54 -16.91
C PRO A 168 -11.40 12.08 -16.46
N ALA A 169 -12.54 11.43 -16.56
CA ALA A 169 -12.68 9.99 -16.27
C ALA A 169 -11.79 9.12 -17.15
N SER A 170 -11.31 9.63 -18.29
CA SER A 170 -10.34 8.96 -19.17
C SER A 170 -8.88 9.20 -18.80
N GLY A 171 -8.59 10.01 -17.79
CA GLY A 171 -7.24 10.49 -17.47
C GLY A 171 -6.85 11.74 -18.23
N GLY A 172 -5.60 12.15 -18.02
CA GLY A 172 -5.06 13.42 -18.54
C GLY A 172 -5.32 14.59 -17.60
N LEU A 173 -4.51 15.64 -17.71
CA LEU A 173 -4.66 16.89 -16.95
C LEU A 173 -5.09 17.99 -17.89
N GLN A 174 -6.20 18.64 -17.58
CA GLN A 174 -6.74 19.74 -18.35
C GLN A 174 -6.85 21.01 -17.52
N ILE A 175 -6.75 22.16 -18.19
CA ILE A 175 -6.88 23.48 -17.58
C ILE A 175 -7.86 24.35 -18.37
N THR A 176 -8.56 25.25 -17.65
CA THR A 176 -9.25 26.39 -18.22
C THR A 176 -8.95 27.61 -17.36
N ALA A 177 -8.72 28.78 -18.01
CA ALA A 177 -8.33 30.00 -17.33
C ALA A 177 -8.78 31.25 -18.09
N GLY A 178 -9.35 32.20 -17.36
CA GLY A 178 -9.82 33.46 -17.94
C GLY A 178 -8.72 34.46 -18.35
N SER A 179 -7.46 34.20 -17.99
CA SER A 179 -6.35 35.11 -18.27
C SER A 179 -5.02 34.38 -18.38
N ALA A 180 -4.06 35.01 -19.09
CA ALA A 180 -2.65 34.64 -19.05
C ALA A 180 -2.12 34.77 -17.61
N ASN A 181 -1.56 33.72 -17.05
CA ASN A 181 -1.03 33.76 -15.69
C ASN A 181 -0.21 32.52 -15.38
N ALA A 182 0.44 32.54 -14.22
CA ALA A 182 1.08 31.38 -13.64
C ALA A 182 0.20 30.77 -12.55
N PHE A 183 -0.05 29.45 -12.60
CA PHE A 183 -0.93 28.74 -11.70
C PHE A 183 -0.20 27.59 -11.02
N TRP A 184 -0.55 27.35 -9.74
CA TRP A 184 -0.14 26.14 -9.06
C TRP A 184 -0.97 24.96 -9.54
N VAL A 185 -0.32 23.84 -9.69
CA VAL A 185 -0.95 22.54 -9.90
C VAL A 185 -0.65 21.70 -8.67
N ASN A 186 -1.65 21.44 -7.85
CA ASN A 186 -1.49 20.66 -6.64
C ASN A 186 -2.78 19.88 -6.36
N LEU A 187 -2.78 18.60 -6.67
CA LEU A 187 -3.92 17.73 -6.45
C LEU A 187 -3.47 16.29 -6.19
N ALA A 188 -4.31 15.55 -5.48
CA ALA A 188 -4.14 14.12 -5.26
C ALA A 188 -5.49 13.41 -5.38
N TYR A 189 -5.51 12.22 -5.99
CA TYR A 189 -6.73 11.45 -6.18
C TYR A 189 -6.41 9.95 -6.26
N PRO A 190 -7.39 9.07 -5.92
CA PRO A 190 -7.22 7.63 -6.06
C PRO A 190 -7.24 7.19 -7.53
N VAL A 191 -6.36 6.24 -7.85
CA VAL A 191 -6.25 5.59 -9.17
C VAL A 191 -6.32 4.07 -9.00
N LEU A 192 -6.68 3.37 -10.08
CA LEU A 192 -6.70 1.91 -10.12
C LEU A 192 -5.28 1.35 -10.28
#